data_b3e46aae097fabc231cd7dd978ee8ef1
#
_entry.id   b3e46aae097fabc231cd7dd978ee8ef1
#
_cell.length_a   1.000
_cell.length_b   1.000
_cell.length_c   1.000
_cell.angle_alpha   90.00
_cell.angle_beta   90.00
_cell.angle_gamma   90.00
#
_symmetry.space_group_name_H-M   'P 1'
#
loop_
_entity.id
_entity.type
_entity.pdbx_description
1 polymer ?
#
loop_
_entity_poly.entity_id
_entity_poly.type
_entity_poly.pdbx_seq_one_letter_code
_entity_poly.pdbx_strand_id
1 'polypeptide(L)'
;MTEDQPTPKTDGGTDSVSSDDVALDPWGSSTIDDYRQLFEQFGIEEFDAAEVPDPHYLMRRGAIFGHREYERVVEAMATDEPFAALSGFMPTGDPHIGHKLVFDELVWHQEQGGEVYGLIADMEAHSARGMSWDEIDEHARSYLL
;
A
#
# COMPACT_ATOMS: atom_id res chain seq x y z
N MET A 1 7.23 0.98 63.23
CA MET A 1 6.10 1.13 62.31
C MET A 1 6.66 1.04 60.89
N THR A 2 6.70 -0.13 60.39
CA THR A 2 7.24 -0.49 59.05
C THR A 2 6.03 -0.75 58.16
N GLU A 3 5.78 0.12 57.21
CA GLU A 3 4.71 -0.03 56.25
C GLU A 3 5.12 -1.01 55.15
N ASP A 4 4.33 -2.03 55.04
CA ASP A 4 4.42 -3.11 54.11
C ASP A 4 3.84 -2.66 52.76
N GLN A 5 4.69 -2.59 51.69
CA GLN A 5 4.23 -2.27 50.35
C GLN A 5 3.89 -3.60 49.63
N PRO A 6 2.72 -3.73 49.00
CA PRO A 6 2.39 -4.91 48.23
C PRO A 6 3.09 -4.91 46.86
N THR A 7 3.76 -6.01 46.55
CA THR A 7 4.35 -6.33 45.26
C THR A 7 3.25 -6.52 44.18
N PRO A 8 3.42 -6.02 42.95
CA PRO A 8 2.48 -6.29 41.88
C PRO A 8 2.61 -7.74 41.39
N LYS A 9 1.49 -8.46 41.38
CA LYS A 9 1.37 -9.78 40.76
C LYS A 9 1.43 -9.63 39.25
N THR A 10 2.41 -10.23 38.62
CA THR A 10 2.44 -10.48 37.17
C THR A 10 1.49 -11.63 36.86
N ASP A 11 0.28 -11.30 36.42
CA ASP A 11 -0.59 -12.26 35.76
C ASP A 11 -0.13 -12.38 34.31
N GLY A 12 0.53 -13.50 34.03
CA GLY A 12 0.82 -13.97 32.68
C GLY A 12 -0.45 -14.55 32.06
N GLY A 13 -1.30 -13.70 31.53
CA GLY A 13 -2.38 -14.10 30.64
C GLY A 13 -1.82 -14.22 29.24
N THR A 14 -1.56 -15.45 28.78
CA THR A 14 -1.44 -15.76 27.35
C THR A 14 -2.85 -15.71 26.78
N ASP A 15 -3.28 -14.53 26.35
CA ASP A 15 -4.45 -14.43 25.49
C ASP A 15 -4.09 -15.06 24.14
N SER A 16 -4.60 -16.27 23.94
CA SER A 16 -4.67 -16.90 22.64
C SER A 16 -5.65 -16.07 21.80
N VAL A 17 -5.13 -15.16 20.99
CA VAL A 17 -5.90 -14.47 19.94
C VAL A 17 -6.40 -15.55 19.00
N SER A 18 -7.73 -15.75 18.97
CA SER A 18 -8.38 -16.62 18.01
C SER A 18 -8.13 -16.06 16.60
N SER A 19 -7.75 -16.95 15.68
CA SER A 19 -7.36 -16.66 14.31
C SER A 19 -8.46 -16.11 13.38
N ASP A 20 -9.61 -15.72 13.92
CA ASP A 20 -10.81 -15.47 13.10
C ASP A 20 -11.17 -13.99 12.88
N ASP A 21 -10.42 -13.01 13.45
CA ASP A 21 -10.72 -11.59 13.26
C ASP A 21 -9.43 -10.75 13.17
N VAL A 22 -8.60 -10.97 12.16
CA VAL A 22 -7.60 -9.96 11.79
C VAL A 22 -8.29 -8.93 10.91
N ALA A 23 -8.92 -7.94 11.53
CA ALA A 23 -9.34 -6.74 10.82
C ALA A 23 -8.07 -6.03 10.32
N LEU A 24 -7.76 -6.18 9.03
CA LEU A 24 -6.69 -5.42 8.41
C LEU A 24 -7.10 -3.95 8.35
N ASP A 25 -6.43 -3.17 9.18
CA ASP A 25 -6.48 -1.72 9.09
C ASP A 25 -5.54 -1.27 7.96
N PRO A 26 -6.06 -0.75 6.84
CA PRO A 26 -5.23 -0.26 5.72
C PRO A 26 -4.26 0.84 6.14
N TRP A 27 -4.48 1.46 7.30
CA TRP A 27 -3.69 2.54 7.88
C TRP A 27 -2.78 2.07 9.02
N GLY A 28 -2.92 0.81 9.43
CA GLY A 28 -2.13 0.19 10.50
C GLY A 28 -0.84 -0.44 9.97
N SER A 29 0.19 -0.46 10.82
CA SER A 29 1.47 -1.15 10.54
C SER A 29 1.46 -2.58 11.09
N SER A 30 0.39 -3.35 10.87
CA SER A 30 0.33 -4.74 11.29
C SER A 30 1.23 -5.61 10.40
N THR A 31 2.04 -6.46 11.02
CA THR A 31 2.83 -7.47 10.28
C THR A 31 1.88 -8.57 9.81
N ILE A 32 1.80 -8.77 8.51
CA ILE A 32 1.00 -9.83 7.92
C ILE A 32 1.87 -11.08 7.85
N ASP A 33 1.59 -12.05 8.72
CA ASP A 33 2.36 -13.30 8.79
C ASP A 33 1.91 -14.33 7.75
N ASP A 34 0.68 -14.23 7.22
CA ASP A 34 0.15 -15.12 6.20
C ASP A 34 -0.62 -14.35 5.10
N TYR A 35 0.02 -14.20 3.95
CA TYR A 35 -0.59 -13.58 2.77
C TYR A 35 -1.80 -14.36 2.21
N ARG A 36 -1.95 -15.66 2.53
CA ARG A 36 -3.09 -16.48 2.05
C ARG A 36 -4.41 -15.98 2.63
N GLN A 37 -4.41 -15.51 3.88
CA GLN A 37 -5.61 -14.91 4.47
C GLN A 37 -6.04 -13.64 3.73
N LEU A 38 -5.08 -12.86 3.20
CA LEU A 38 -5.37 -11.69 2.37
C LEU A 38 -6.11 -12.07 1.09
N PHE A 39 -5.65 -13.11 0.40
CA PHE A 39 -6.27 -13.58 -0.83
C PHE A 39 -7.73 -13.97 -0.59
N GLU A 40 -8.02 -14.75 0.47
CA GLU A 40 -9.37 -15.22 0.78
C GLU A 40 -10.30 -14.11 1.28
N GLN A 41 -9.83 -13.25 2.20
CA GLN A 41 -10.66 -12.22 2.84
C GLN A 41 -10.95 -11.03 1.92
N PHE A 42 -10.00 -10.67 1.06
CA PHE A 42 -10.09 -9.47 0.22
C PHE A 42 -10.36 -9.75 -1.25
N GLY A 43 -10.56 -11.01 -1.64
CA GLY A 43 -10.78 -11.38 -3.03
C GLY A 43 -9.60 -10.96 -3.90
N ILE A 44 -8.38 -11.13 -3.39
CA ILE A 44 -7.15 -10.89 -4.15
C ILE A 44 -6.85 -12.17 -4.92
N GLU A 45 -6.51 -12.04 -6.18
CA GLU A 45 -6.09 -13.11 -7.06
C GLU A 45 -4.56 -13.12 -7.17
N GLU A 46 -3.97 -14.30 -7.35
CA GLU A 46 -2.52 -14.42 -7.50
C GLU A 46 -2.09 -13.81 -8.83
N PHE A 47 -1.05 -12.96 -8.77
CA PHE A 47 -0.55 -12.28 -9.95
C PHE A 47 0.49 -13.14 -10.69
N ASP A 48 0.23 -13.43 -11.98
CA ASP A 48 1.20 -14.08 -12.86
C ASP A 48 1.82 -13.07 -13.85
N ALA A 49 3.08 -12.77 -13.65
CA ALA A 49 3.82 -11.87 -14.53
C ALA A 49 3.93 -12.38 -15.99
N ALA A 50 3.72 -13.68 -16.23
CA ALA A 50 3.77 -14.25 -17.58
C ALA A 50 2.58 -13.85 -18.45
N GLU A 51 1.49 -13.41 -17.83
CA GLU A 51 0.29 -12.94 -18.54
C GLU A 51 0.41 -11.50 -19.03
N VAL A 52 1.39 -10.74 -18.51
CA VAL A 52 1.56 -9.32 -18.81
C VAL A 52 2.55 -9.14 -19.97
N PRO A 53 2.19 -8.39 -21.03
CA PRO A 53 3.14 -8.02 -22.09
C PRO A 53 4.27 -7.17 -21.51
N ASP A 54 5.54 -7.58 -21.74
CA ASP A 54 6.74 -6.88 -21.24
C ASP A 54 6.64 -6.44 -19.75
N PRO A 55 6.50 -7.41 -18.82
CA PRO A 55 6.17 -7.09 -17.43
C PRO A 55 7.24 -6.25 -16.74
N HIS A 56 6.82 -5.31 -15.91
CA HIS A 56 7.69 -4.49 -15.08
C HIS A 56 8.63 -5.34 -14.22
N TYR A 57 9.81 -4.82 -13.89
CA TYR A 57 10.82 -5.59 -13.12
C TYR A 57 10.31 -6.05 -11.74
N LEU A 58 9.41 -5.31 -11.09
CA LEU A 58 8.78 -5.69 -9.81
C LEU A 58 7.84 -6.90 -9.99
N MET A 59 7.13 -6.97 -11.10
CA MET A 59 6.30 -8.11 -11.49
C MET A 59 7.17 -9.36 -11.70
N ARG A 60 8.23 -9.25 -12.51
CA ARG A 60 9.18 -10.35 -12.77
C ARG A 60 9.89 -10.88 -11.52
N ARG A 61 10.05 -10.04 -10.49
CA ARG A 61 10.69 -10.41 -9.21
C ARG A 61 9.71 -10.91 -8.17
N GLY A 62 8.41 -10.98 -8.47
CA GLY A 62 7.38 -11.40 -7.52
C GLY A 62 7.16 -10.39 -6.37
N ALA A 63 7.57 -9.13 -6.55
CA ALA A 63 7.25 -8.07 -5.59
C ALA A 63 5.77 -7.69 -5.68
N ILE A 64 5.19 -7.81 -6.87
CA ILE A 64 3.75 -7.76 -7.11
C ILE A 64 3.26 -9.19 -7.15
N PHE A 65 2.48 -9.60 -6.17
CA PHE A 65 2.08 -10.98 -5.96
C PHE A 65 0.56 -11.20 -6.00
N GLY A 66 -0.22 -10.12 -6.03
CA GLY A 66 -1.67 -10.21 -6.05
C GLY A 66 -2.31 -8.99 -6.70
N HIS A 67 -3.53 -9.18 -7.19
CA HIS A 67 -4.31 -8.15 -7.86
C HIS A 67 -5.81 -8.33 -7.63
N ARG A 68 -6.59 -7.38 -8.12
CA ARG A 68 -8.03 -7.48 -8.31
C ARG A 68 -8.37 -7.00 -9.70
N GLU A 69 -8.98 -7.88 -10.50
CA GLU A 69 -9.48 -7.55 -11.84
C GLU A 69 -8.42 -6.91 -12.77
N TYR A 70 -7.12 -7.18 -12.55
CA TYR A 70 -6.05 -6.60 -13.37
C TYR A 70 -6.01 -7.18 -14.79
N GLU A 71 -6.64 -8.33 -15.01
CA GLU A 71 -6.80 -8.97 -16.33
C GLU A 71 -7.40 -8.00 -17.35
N ARG A 72 -8.30 -7.12 -16.91
CA ARG A 72 -8.90 -6.10 -17.77
C ARG A 72 -7.87 -5.10 -18.29
N VAL A 73 -6.88 -4.76 -17.46
CA VAL A 73 -5.79 -3.87 -17.85
C VAL A 73 -4.84 -4.59 -18.81
N VAL A 74 -4.53 -5.87 -18.51
CA VAL A 74 -3.71 -6.72 -19.38
C VAL A 74 -4.37 -6.90 -20.76
N GLU A 75 -5.69 -7.13 -20.80
CA GLU A 75 -6.45 -7.23 -22.05
C GLU A 75 -6.43 -5.91 -22.82
N ALA A 76 -6.61 -4.78 -22.15
CA ALA A 76 -6.54 -3.47 -22.79
C ALA A 76 -5.16 -3.19 -23.39
N MET A 77 -4.07 -3.54 -22.69
CA MET A 77 -2.70 -3.46 -23.22
C MET A 77 -2.52 -4.34 -24.46
N ALA A 78 -3.08 -5.57 -24.45
CA ALA A 78 -2.94 -6.53 -25.54
C ALA A 78 -3.75 -6.15 -26.79
N THR A 79 -4.84 -5.40 -26.60
CA THR A 79 -5.77 -5.01 -27.68
C THR A 79 -5.63 -3.54 -28.09
N ASP A 80 -4.69 -2.80 -27.50
CA ASP A 80 -4.48 -1.36 -27.73
C ASP A 80 -5.74 -0.54 -27.38
N GLU A 81 -6.48 -0.99 -26.36
CA GLU A 81 -7.65 -0.28 -25.84
C GLU A 81 -7.23 0.73 -24.76
N PRO A 82 -7.97 1.86 -24.62
CA PRO A 82 -7.65 2.87 -23.63
C PRO A 82 -7.78 2.33 -22.20
N PHE A 83 -6.77 2.57 -21.37
CA PHE A 83 -6.80 2.33 -19.93
C PHE A 83 -6.10 3.45 -19.17
N ALA A 84 -6.34 3.53 -17.87
CA ALA A 84 -5.70 4.53 -17.02
C ALA A 84 -5.18 3.90 -15.73
N ALA A 85 -4.09 4.45 -15.21
CA ALA A 85 -3.53 4.12 -13.91
C ALA A 85 -3.52 5.36 -13.00
N LEU A 86 -3.96 5.17 -11.75
CA LEU A 86 -3.97 6.22 -10.73
C LEU A 86 -3.30 5.70 -9.46
N SER A 87 -2.41 6.51 -8.87
CA SER A 87 -1.93 6.29 -7.51
C SER A 87 -1.91 7.58 -6.70
N GLY A 88 -2.13 7.47 -5.37
CA GLY A 88 -2.12 8.60 -4.45
C GLY A 88 -0.88 8.57 -3.55
N PHE A 89 -0.37 9.77 -3.24
CA PHE A 89 0.77 9.98 -2.36
C PHE A 89 0.39 11.00 -1.29
N MET A 90 0.40 10.57 -0.03
CA MET A 90 0.12 11.46 1.09
C MET A 90 1.41 12.22 1.45
N PRO A 91 1.47 13.55 1.32
CA PRO A 91 2.69 14.34 1.54
C PRO A 91 2.97 14.55 3.04
N THR A 92 3.32 13.48 3.76
CA THR A 92 3.61 13.48 5.20
C THR A 92 5.10 13.57 5.53
N GLY A 93 5.94 13.72 4.52
CA GLY A 93 7.40 13.82 4.59
C GLY A 93 8.00 13.77 3.19
N ASP A 94 9.32 13.72 3.09
CA ASP A 94 10.00 13.64 1.81
C ASP A 94 9.78 12.30 1.10
N PRO A 95 9.77 12.27 -0.25
CA PRO A 95 9.69 11.02 -1.00
C PRO A 95 10.87 10.09 -0.66
N HIS A 96 10.57 8.80 -0.56
CA HIS A 96 11.57 7.77 -0.30
C HIS A 96 11.46 6.62 -1.32
N ILE A 97 12.33 5.62 -1.19
CA ILE A 97 12.41 4.49 -2.13
C ILE A 97 11.08 3.75 -2.32
N GLY A 98 10.23 3.68 -1.29
CA GLY A 98 8.89 3.09 -1.40
C GLY A 98 8.00 3.85 -2.38
N HIS A 99 8.01 5.18 -2.33
CA HIS A 99 7.30 6.02 -3.30
C HIS A 99 7.86 5.84 -4.71
N LYS A 100 9.21 5.76 -4.83
CA LYS A 100 9.86 5.53 -6.12
C LYS A 100 9.38 4.25 -6.81
N LEU A 101 9.17 3.16 -6.06
CA LEU A 101 8.67 1.90 -6.63
C LEU A 101 7.30 2.09 -7.29
N VAL A 102 6.41 2.86 -6.65
CA VAL A 102 5.08 3.17 -7.19
C VAL A 102 5.18 4.12 -8.41
N PHE A 103 6.07 5.12 -8.36
CA PHE A 103 6.32 5.96 -9.53
C PHE A 103 6.85 5.17 -10.72
N ASP A 104 7.77 4.22 -10.48
CA ASP A 104 8.32 3.37 -11.55
C ASP A 104 7.21 2.52 -12.21
N GLU A 105 6.24 2.02 -11.43
CA GLU A 105 5.07 1.32 -11.97
C GLU A 105 4.15 2.25 -12.78
N LEU A 106 3.91 3.46 -12.30
CA LEU A 106 3.11 4.44 -13.04
C LEU A 106 3.77 4.79 -14.39
N VAL A 107 5.09 5.01 -14.39
CA VAL A 107 5.85 5.26 -15.62
C VAL A 107 5.75 4.07 -16.57
N TRP A 108 5.89 2.84 -16.05
CA TRP A 108 5.74 1.65 -16.87
C TRP A 108 4.34 1.53 -17.50
N HIS A 109 3.26 1.82 -16.74
CA HIS A 109 1.90 1.83 -17.30
C HIS A 109 1.74 2.88 -18.40
N GLN A 110 2.38 4.05 -18.25
CA GLN A 110 2.41 5.07 -19.29
C GLN A 110 3.15 4.59 -20.54
N GLU A 111 4.28 3.90 -20.38
CA GLU A 111 5.05 3.30 -21.48
C GLU A 111 4.26 2.19 -22.20
N GLN A 112 3.33 1.52 -21.49
CA GLN A 112 2.39 0.56 -22.08
C GLN A 112 1.17 1.23 -22.76
N GLY A 113 1.15 2.55 -22.87
CA GLY A 113 0.07 3.30 -23.53
C GLY A 113 -1.06 3.77 -22.62
N GLY A 114 -0.95 3.56 -21.32
CA GLY A 114 -1.95 4.00 -20.34
C GLY A 114 -1.89 5.50 -20.05
N GLU A 115 -3.04 6.07 -19.71
CA GLU A 115 -3.14 7.42 -19.16
C GLU A 115 -2.85 7.38 -17.65
N VAL A 116 -1.87 8.17 -17.17
CA VAL A 116 -1.38 8.05 -15.79
C VAL A 116 -1.67 9.30 -14.98
N TYR A 117 -2.17 9.08 -13.76
CA TYR A 117 -2.49 10.13 -12.80
C TYR A 117 -1.78 9.88 -11.47
N GLY A 118 -1.00 10.89 -11.03
CA GLY A 118 -0.45 10.96 -9.67
C GLY A 118 -1.25 11.93 -8.83
N LEU A 119 -1.92 11.46 -7.77
CA LEU A 119 -2.66 12.28 -6.85
C LEU A 119 -1.79 12.64 -5.64
N ILE A 120 -1.64 13.92 -5.34
CA ILE A 120 -1.11 14.37 -4.05
C ILE A 120 -2.29 14.51 -3.08
N ALA A 121 -2.33 13.62 -2.08
CA ALA A 121 -3.44 13.50 -1.12
C ALA A 121 -3.27 14.48 0.05
N ASP A 122 -3.30 15.77 -0.21
CA ASP A 122 -3.11 16.87 0.72
C ASP A 122 -4.21 16.95 1.79
N MET A 123 -5.47 16.80 1.37
CA MET A 123 -6.63 16.76 2.26
C MET A 123 -6.54 15.62 3.28
N GLU A 124 -6.02 14.48 2.86
CA GLU A 124 -5.84 13.31 3.71
C GLU A 124 -4.71 13.55 4.72
N ALA A 125 -3.59 14.14 4.30
CA ALA A 125 -2.51 14.53 5.20
C ALA A 125 -3.00 15.51 6.28
N HIS A 126 -3.85 16.46 5.93
CA HIS A 126 -4.45 17.38 6.89
C HIS A 126 -5.41 16.69 7.85
N SER A 127 -6.38 15.93 7.32
CA SER A 127 -7.47 15.35 8.12
C SER A 127 -7.04 14.13 8.94
N ALA A 128 -6.20 13.26 8.38
CA ALA A 128 -5.80 12.01 9.04
C ALA A 128 -4.54 12.15 9.91
N ARG A 129 -3.65 13.10 9.60
CA ARG A 129 -2.38 13.31 10.31
C ARG A 129 -2.31 14.62 11.07
N GLY A 130 -3.30 15.51 10.90
CA GLY A 130 -3.36 16.81 11.59
C GLY A 130 -2.26 17.77 11.16
N MET A 131 -1.66 17.60 9.99
CA MET A 131 -0.62 18.47 9.47
C MET A 131 -1.17 19.84 9.09
N SER A 132 -0.37 20.87 9.25
CA SER A 132 -0.70 22.21 8.76
C SER A 132 -0.59 22.28 7.23
N TRP A 133 -1.33 23.20 6.62
CA TRP A 133 -1.28 23.41 5.18
C TRP A 133 0.10 23.86 4.67
N ASP A 134 0.84 24.60 5.48
CA ASP A 134 2.19 25.06 5.11
C ASP A 134 3.17 23.87 5.05
N GLU A 135 3.12 22.95 6.02
CA GLU A 135 3.92 21.72 6.02
C GLU A 135 3.55 20.81 4.84
N ILE A 136 2.24 20.68 4.55
CA ILE A 136 1.74 19.89 3.44
C ILE A 136 2.24 20.45 2.10
N ASP A 137 2.17 21.77 1.90
CA ASP A 137 2.65 22.43 0.66
C ASP A 137 4.16 22.23 0.47
N GLU A 138 4.95 22.33 1.53
CA GLU A 138 6.38 22.08 1.49
C GLU A 138 6.71 20.66 1.05
N HIS A 139 6.08 19.65 1.68
CA HIS A 139 6.29 18.26 1.31
C HIS A 139 5.73 17.93 -0.07
N ALA A 140 4.53 18.41 -0.41
CA ALA A 140 3.90 18.16 -1.72
C ALA A 140 4.80 18.60 -2.89
N ARG A 141 5.52 19.72 -2.74
CA ARG A 141 6.47 20.18 -3.76
C ARG A 141 7.57 19.20 -4.04
N SER A 142 8.06 18.45 -3.03
CA SER A 142 9.11 17.45 -3.19
C SER A 142 8.68 16.23 -3.99
N TYR A 143 7.36 15.98 -4.12
CA TYR A 143 6.81 14.91 -4.96
C TYR A 143 6.65 15.35 -6.43
N LEU A 144 6.70 16.66 -6.72
CA LEU A 144 6.48 17.22 -8.06
C LEU A 144 7.76 17.61 -8.79
N LEU A 145 8.89 17.64 -8.08
CA LEU A 145 10.20 18.05 -8.59
C LEU A 145 11.10 16.86 -8.88
#